data_e946e06a9aee7f914e9443bd63cc61b2
#
_entry.id   e946e06a9aee7f914e9443bd63cc61b2
#
_cell.length_a   1.000
_cell.length_b   1.000
_cell.length_c   1.000
_cell.angle_alpha   90.00
_cell.angle_beta   90.00
_cell.angle_gamma   90.00
#
_symmetry.space_group_name_H-M   'P 1'
#
loop_
_entity.id
_entity.type
_entity.pdbx_description
1 polymer ?
#
loop_
_entity_poly.entity_id
_entity_poly.type
_entity_poly.pdbx_seq_one_letter_code
_entity_poly.pdbx_strand_id
1 'polypeptide(L)'
;GYNALDYRYFCLGGHYRTQLKFSYEALDHAKSARERLNSMVAELKAKAKPESTISEKAESYKDAFFAALFNDLRCPEALAVMWKMLKDNSITEGEKLSLLYSMDKVLGLDLDKVEAKKEEKVGGEEEWKLVEERKQAKAEKNYQRADEIRKELEERGYIVKDTPQGPILQKIV
;
A
#
# COMPACT_ATOMS: atom_id res chain seq x y z
N GLY A 1 16.51 -10.34 10.66
CA GLY A 1 16.17 -10.19 12.07
C GLY A 1 14.73 -9.68 12.25
N TYR A 2 14.30 -9.62 13.50
CA TYR A 2 12.99 -9.08 13.88
C TYR A 2 13.17 -7.71 14.54
N ASN A 3 12.15 -6.86 14.45
CA ASN A 3 12.10 -5.61 15.20
C ASN A 3 10.98 -5.63 16.25
N ALA A 4 10.96 -4.64 17.13
CA ALA A 4 9.98 -4.56 18.21
C ALA A 4 8.52 -4.50 17.71
N LEU A 5 8.28 -3.93 16.52
CA LEU A 5 6.94 -3.84 15.93
C LEU A 5 6.45 -5.19 15.39
N ASP A 6 7.35 -6.10 14.98
CA ASP A 6 6.98 -7.47 14.61
C ASP A 6 6.42 -8.21 15.82
N TYR A 7 7.11 -8.08 16.96
CA TYR A 7 6.65 -8.66 18.23
C TYR A 7 5.37 -8.00 18.74
N ARG A 8 5.24 -6.69 18.59
CA ARG A 8 3.98 -5.99 18.93
C ARG A 8 2.82 -6.50 18.09
N TYR A 9 3.01 -6.64 16.78
CA TYR A 9 1.98 -7.15 15.88
C TYR A 9 1.59 -8.60 16.24
N PHE A 10 2.57 -9.42 16.61
CA PHE A 10 2.34 -10.78 17.13
C PHE A 10 1.47 -10.75 18.38
N CYS A 11 1.77 -9.87 19.35
CA CYS A 11 0.97 -9.75 20.59
C CYS A 11 -0.46 -9.27 20.28
N LEU A 12 -0.66 -8.33 19.36
CA LEU A 12 -1.98 -7.84 18.97
C LEU A 12 -2.83 -8.91 18.28
N GLY A 13 -2.21 -9.96 17.74
CA GLY A 13 -2.88 -11.10 17.13
C GLY A 13 -3.54 -12.07 18.14
N GLY A 14 -3.26 -11.92 19.43
CA GLY A 14 -3.84 -12.72 20.50
C GLY A 14 -4.73 -11.89 21.43
N HIS A 15 -5.73 -12.55 22.05
CA HIS A 15 -6.49 -11.91 23.12
C HIS A 15 -5.67 -11.94 24.42
N TYR A 16 -5.58 -10.84 25.17
CA TYR A 16 -4.72 -10.70 26.34
C TYR A 16 -5.02 -11.70 27.49
N ARG A 17 -6.23 -12.24 27.55
CA ARG A 17 -6.61 -13.27 28.51
C ARG A 17 -6.27 -14.69 28.06
N THR A 18 -5.85 -14.86 26.81
CA THR A 18 -5.51 -16.16 26.25
C THR A 18 -4.00 -16.35 26.29
N GLN A 19 -3.55 -17.56 26.67
CA GLN A 19 -2.13 -17.87 26.63
C GLN A 19 -1.60 -17.76 25.20
N LEU A 20 -0.73 -16.79 24.95
CA LEU A 20 -0.08 -16.62 23.68
C LEU A 20 1.14 -17.54 23.61
N LYS A 21 1.10 -18.53 22.72
CA LYS A 21 2.24 -19.44 22.49
C LYS A 21 3.22 -18.78 21.54
N PHE A 22 4.40 -18.47 22.04
CA PHE A 22 5.48 -17.95 21.22
C PHE A 22 6.14 -19.08 20.43
N SER A 23 6.37 -18.83 19.15
CA SER A 23 7.30 -19.57 18.30
C SER A 23 7.89 -18.62 17.26
N TYR A 24 9.05 -18.94 16.72
CA TYR A 24 9.64 -18.16 15.63
C TYR A 24 8.77 -18.19 14.39
N GLU A 25 8.13 -19.30 14.09
CA GLU A 25 7.17 -19.44 12.99
C GLU A 25 5.98 -18.46 13.15
N ALA A 26 5.39 -18.39 14.35
CA ALA A 26 4.31 -17.44 14.64
C ALA A 26 4.78 -15.98 14.51
N LEU A 27 6.01 -15.71 14.91
CA LEU A 27 6.61 -14.36 14.74
C LEU A 27 6.91 -14.04 13.27
N ASP A 28 7.33 -15.02 12.46
CA ASP A 28 7.51 -14.85 11.02
C ASP A 28 6.18 -14.52 10.32
N HIS A 29 5.09 -15.17 10.70
CA HIS A 29 3.76 -14.86 10.19
C HIS A 29 3.33 -13.42 10.56
N ALA A 30 3.58 -13.01 11.81
CA ALA A 30 3.27 -11.65 12.27
C ALA A 30 4.10 -10.60 11.52
N LYS A 31 5.41 -10.84 11.33
CA LYS A 31 6.30 -10.01 10.54
C LYS A 31 5.79 -9.87 9.10
N SER A 32 5.50 -10.97 8.43
CA SER A 32 4.99 -10.98 7.05
C SER A 32 3.67 -10.21 6.93
N ALA A 33 2.76 -10.36 7.90
CA ALA A 33 1.50 -9.62 7.93
C ALA A 33 1.74 -8.11 8.13
N ARG A 34 2.66 -7.72 9.02
CA ARG A 34 3.02 -6.31 9.24
C ARG A 34 3.72 -5.69 8.02
N GLU A 35 4.63 -6.42 7.37
CA GLU A 35 5.29 -5.98 6.14
C GLU A 35 4.28 -5.75 5.02
N ARG A 36 3.30 -6.66 4.88
CA ARG A 36 2.18 -6.47 3.96
C ARG A 36 1.34 -5.24 4.29
N LEU A 37 1.05 -5.00 5.57
CA LEU A 37 0.35 -3.80 6.02
C LEU A 37 1.13 -2.54 5.62
N ASN A 38 2.43 -2.49 5.92
CA ASN A 38 3.30 -1.38 5.56
C ASN A 38 3.31 -1.13 4.04
N SER A 39 3.38 -2.20 3.22
CA SER A 39 3.32 -2.07 1.76
C SER A 39 2.02 -1.44 1.29
N MET A 40 0.88 -1.83 1.86
CA MET A 40 -0.42 -1.23 1.53
C MET A 40 -0.48 0.24 1.96
N VAL A 41 0.03 0.57 3.16
CA VAL A 41 0.12 1.97 3.62
C VAL A 41 1.00 2.80 2.70
N ALA A 42 2.15 2.28 2.29
CA ALA A 42 3.07 2.94 1.37
C ALA A 42 2.41 3.23 -0.01
N GLU A 43 1.61 2.28 -0.51
CA GLU A 43 0.84 2.45 -1.75
C GLU A 43 -0.28 3.50 -1.59
N LEU A 44 -1.02 3.48 -0.47
CA LEU A 44 -2.03 4.48 -0.19
C LEU A 44 -1.43 5.89 -0.11
N LYS A 45 -0.29 6.05 0.59
CA LYS A 45 0.43 7.33 0.69
C LYS A 45 0.95 7.85 -0.65
N ALA A 46 1.27 6.97 -1.58
CA ALA A 46 1.68 7.36 -2.93
C ALA A 46 0.50 7.92 -3.76
N LYS A 47 -0.73 7.45 -3.47
CA LYS A 47 -1.93 7.79 -4.24
C LYS A 47 -2.74 8.94 -3.64
N ALA A 48 -2.76 9.09 -2.33
CA ALA A 48 -3.64 10.03 -1.65
C ALA A 48 -2.99 10.65 -0.40
N LYS A 49 -3.66 11.67 0.11
CA LYS A 49 -3.41 12.25 1.45
C LYS A 49 -4.59 11.95 2.36
N PRO A 50 -4.40 11.94 3.69
CA PRO A 50 -5.50 11.77 4.63
C PRO A 50 -6.57 12.84 4.41
N GLU A 51 -7.83 12.42 4.45
CA GLU A 51 -8.99 13.29 4.33
C GLU A 51 -9.46 13.75 5.72
N SER A 52 -9.91 15.00 5.82
CA SER A 52 -10.46 15.54 7.08
C SER A 52 -11.91 15.13 7.31
N THR A 53 -12.63 14.85 6.23
CA THR A 53 -14.03 14.41 6.27
C THR A 53 -14.09 13.00 5.70
N ILE A 54 -14.76 12.10 6.40
CA ILE A 54 -14.94 10.71 5.99
C ILE A 54 -16.43 10.41 5.80
N SER A 55 -16.73 9.48 4.89
CA SER A 55 -18.09 9.02 4.61
C SER A 55 -18.68 8.24 5.79
N GLU A 56 -20.01 8.12 5.82
CA GLU A 56 -20.71 7.28 6.81
C GLU A 56 -20.21 5.83 6.78
N LYS A 57 -19.88 5.32 5.61
CA LYS A 57 -19.29 4.00 5.43
C LYS A 57 -17.91 3.87 6.11
N ALA A 58 -17.07 4.87 5.95
CA ALA A 58 -15.75 4.92 6.59
C ALA A 58 -15.90 5.05 8.11
N GLU A 59 -16.82 5.89 8.60
CA GLU A 59 -17.12 6.02 10.03
C GLU A 59 -17.58 4.68 10.63
N SER A 60 -18.40 3.90 9.90
CA SER A 60 -18.84 2.56 10.36
C SER A 60 -17.67 1.60 10.63
N TYR A 61 -16.57 1.69 9.87
CA TYR A 61 -15.36 0.90 10.15
C TYR A 61 -14.63 1.37 11.40
N LYS A 62 -14.57 2.68 11.61
CA LYS A 62 -13.98 3.25 12.82
C LYS A 62 -14.76 2.81 14.06
N ASP A 63 -16.09 2.92 14.02
CA ASP A 63 -16.95 2.49 15.10
C ASP A 63 -16.82 1.00 15.40
N ALA A 64 -16.80 0.15 14.38
CA ALA A 64 -16.60 -1.29 14.53
C ALA A 64 -15.23 -1.63 15.16
N PHE A 65 -14.16 -0.91 14.76
CA PHE A 65 -12.83 -1.08 15.33
C PHE A 65 -12.81 -0.74 16.83
N PHE A 66 -13.33 0.42 17.20
CA PHE A 66 -13.37 0.84 18.60
C PHE A 66 -14.36 0.00 19.43
N ALA A 67 -15.47 -0.44 18.85
CA ALA A 67 -16.39 -1.35 19.52
C ALA A 67 -15.72 -2.69 19.90
N ALA A 68 -14.86 -3.23 19.03
CA ALA A 68 -14.07 -4.43 19.35
C ALA A 68 -13.10 -4.17 20.52
N LEU A 69 -12.45 -3.00 20.55
CA LEU A 69 -11.54 -2.65 21.65
C LEU A 69 -12.27 -2.36 22.97
N PHE A 70 -13.44 -1.73 22.91
CA PHE A 70 -14.26 -1.47 24.11
C PHE A 70 -14.92 -2.76 24.65
N ASN A 71 -15.01 -3.78 23.81
CA ASN A 71 -15.48 -5.10 24.22
C ASN A 71 -14.32 -6.00 24.65
N ASP A 72 -13.77 -5.72 25.83
CA ASP A 72 -12.70 -6.50 26.46
C ASP A 72 -11.40 -6.57 25.63
N LEU A 73 -11.00 -5.46 25.00
CA LEU A 73 -9.75 -5.32 24.23
C LEU A 73 -9.55 -6.46 23.20
N ARG A 74 -10.57 -6.74 22.40
CA ARG A 74 -10.50 -7.76 21.34
C ARG A 74 -9.64 -7.30 20.17
N CYS A 75 -8.35 -7.16 20.41
CA CYS A 75 -7.38 -6.72 19.41
C CYS A 75 -7.41 -7.56 18.10
N PRO A 76 -7.54 -8.89 18.14
CA PRO A 76 -7.66 -9.68 16.92
C PRO A 76 -8.87 -9.29 16.05
N GLU A 77 -10.01 -8.99 16.67
CA GLU A 77 -11.22 -8.53 15.98
C GLU A 77 -11.02 -7.12 15.41
N ALA A 78 -10.41 -6.22 16.18
CA ALA A 78 -10.07 -4.89 15.72
C ALA A 78 -9.12 -4.93 14.50
N LEU A 79 -8.09 -5.78 14.53
CA LEU A 79 -7.21 -6.02 13.38
C LEU A 79 -7.98 -6.56 12.17
N ALA A 80 -8.93 -7.47 12.37
CA ALA A 80 -9.75 -7.99 11.27
C ALA A 80 -10.60 -6.89 10.63
N VAL A 81 -11.17 -5.96 11.42
CA VAL A 81 -11.90 -4.79 10.91
C VAL A 81 -10.97 -3.89 10.09
N MET A 82 -9.75 -3.60 10.57
CA MET A 82 -8.75 -2.81 9.85
C MET A 82 -8.40 -3.47 8.49
N TRP A 83 -8.17 -4.79 8.46
CA TRP A 83 -7.88 -5.51 7.22
C TRP A 83 -9.06 -5.53 6.25
N LYS A 84 -10.29 -5.62 6.77
CA LYS A 84 -11.51 -5.55 5.95
C LYS A 84 -11.66 -4.16 5.32
N MET A 85 -11.46 -3.11 6.09
CA MET A 85 -11.50 -1.71 5.65
C MET A 85 -10.48 -1.45 4.52
N LEU A 86 -9.24 -1.94 4.66
CA LEU A 86 -8.21 -1.77 3.64
C LEU A 86 -8.57 -2.37 2.28
N LYS A 87 -9.35 -3.46 2.28
CA LYS A 87 -9.78 -4.16 1.07
C LYS A 87 -11.07 -3.60 0.47
N ASP A 88 -11.78 -2.74 1.16
CA ASP A 88 -13.04 -2.18 0.68
C ASP A 88 -12.78 -1.08 -0.36
N ASN A 89 -13.25 -1.29 -1.58
CA ASN A 89 -13.12 -0.33 -2.68
C ASN A 89 -14.23 0.72 -2.70
N SER A 90 -15.16 0.68 -1.74
CA SER A 90 -16.26 1.65 -1.65
C SER A 90 -15.90 2.90 -0.84
N ILE A 91 -14.70 2.94 -0.25
CA ILE A 91 -14.14 4.10 0.46
C ILE A 91 -12.86 4.55 -0.23
N THR A 92 -12.57 5.85 -0.17
CA THR A 92 -11.41 6.43 -0.86
C THR A 92 -10.08 6.06 -0.19
N GLU A 93 -8.99 6.18 -0.92
CA GLU A 93 -7.65 5.97 -0.37
C GLU A 93 -7.32 6.98 0.73
N GLY A 94 -7.82 8.21 0.62
CA GLY A 94 -7.65 9.25 1.64
C GLY A 94 -8.39 8.92 2.93
N GLU A 95 -9.63 8.42 2.83
CA GLU A 95 -10.40 7.92 3.98
C GLU A 95 -9.70 6.74 4.66
N LYS A 96 -9.17 5.78 3.89
CA LYS A 96 -8.39 4.65 4.43
C LYS A 96 -7.18 5.13 5.23
N LEU A 97 -6.44 6.13 4.72
CA LEU A 97 -5.30 6.69 5.46
C LEU A 97 -5.73 7.37 6.76
N SER A 98 -6.81 8.15 6.73
CA SER A 98 -7.33 8.83 7.92
C SER A 98 -7.75 7.82 8.99
N LEU A 99 -8.44 6.75 8.59
CA LEU A 99 -8.84 5.67 9.48
C LEU A 99 -7.63 4.92 10.05
N LEU A 100 -6.66 4.56 9.19
CA LEU A 100 -5.43 3.89 9.63
C LEU A 100 -4.70 4.69 10.70
N TYR A 101 -4.53 5.98 10.50
CA TYR A 101 -3.84 6.83 11.50
C TYR A 101 -4.63 6.96 12.80
N SER A 102 -5.97 6.96 12.72
CA SER A 102 -6.82 6.94 13.92
C SER A 102 -6.69 5.61 14.67
N MET A 103 -6.70 4.48 13.97
CA MET A 103 -6.56 3.14 14.53
C MET A 103 -5.15 2.93 15.10
N ASP A 104 -4.13 3.45 14.43
CA ASP A 104 -2.72 3.28 14.82
C ASP A 104 -2.35 4.01 16.10
N LYS A 105 -3.09 5.06 16.48
CA LYS A 105 -2.94 5.70 17.82
C LYS A 105 -3.10 4.69 18.96
N VAL A 106 -3.86 3.62 18.75
CA VAL A 106 -4.04 2.54 19.72
C VAL A 106 -3.14 1.35 19.43
N LEU A 107 -2.99 0.97 18.15
CA LEU A 107 -2.16 -0.18 17.76
C LEU A 107 -0.67 0.08 17.97
N GLY A 108 -0.21 1.32 17.73
CA GLY A 108 1.18 1.73 17.88
C GLY A 108 2.14 0.98 16.97
N LEU A 109 1.78 0.84 15.70
CA LEU A 109 2.57 0.17 14.67
C LEU A 109 3.40 1.13 13.83
N ASP A 110 3.38 2.44 14.16
CA ASP A 110 4.11 3.51 13.48
C ASP A 110 3.75 3.63 11.98
N LEU A 111 2.46 3.44 11.65
CA LEU A 111 1.98 3.48 10.26
C LEU A 111 2.12 4.86 9.62
N ASP A 112 2.12 5.91 10.41
CA ASP A 112 2.37 7.29 9.98
C ASP A 112 3.83 7.50 9.54
N LYS A 113 4.77 6.71 10.04
CA LYS A 113 6.20 6.77 9.69
C LYS A 113 6.56 5.93 8.46
N VAL A 114 5.64 5.10 7.96
CA VAL A 114 5.86 4.34 6.73
C VAL A 114 6.06 5.30 5.57
N GLU A 115 7.17 5.19 4.85
CA GLU A 115 7.43 6.03 3.68
C GLU A 115 6.47 5.68 2.54
N ALA A 116 6.05 6.71 1.80
CA ALA A 116 5.28 6.48 0.58
C ALA A 116 6.11 5.64 -0.39
N LYS A 117 5.45 4.69 -1.08
CA LYS A 117 6.13 3.92 -2.12
C LYS A 117 6.59 4.89 -3.20
N LYS A 118 7.88 5.12 -3.28
CA LYS A 118 8.46 5.80 -4.43
C LYS A 118 8.20 4.87 -5.61
N GLU A 119 7.53 5.37 -6.64
CA GLU A 119 7.59 4.70 -7.93
C GLU A 119 9.08 4.68 -8.29
N GLU A 120 9.72 3.52 -8.16
CA GLU A 120 11.01 3.32 -8.79
C GLU A 120 10.75 3.48 -10.29
N LYS A 121 11.04 4.66 -10.81
CA LYS A 121 11.06 4.89 -12.24
C LYS A 121 12.16 4.00 -12.78
N VAL A 122 11.77 2.82 -13.25
CA VAL A 122 12.66 1.92 -13.97
C VAL A 122 13.14 2.67 -15.20
N GLY A 123 14.46 2.80 -15.40
CA GLY A 123 15.06 3.62 -16.45
C GLY A 123 15.54 5.00 -15.94
N GLY A 124 16.49 5.59 -16.66
CA GLY A 124 17.03 6.92 -16.42
C GLY A 124 16.13 8.04 -16.98
N GLU A 125 16.58 9.29 -16.85
CA GLU A 125 15.88 10.45 -17.39
C GLU A 125 15.74 10.39 -18.93
N GLU A 126 16.70 9.78 -19.62
CA GLU A 126 16.68 9.65 -21.09
C GLU A 126 15.58 8.69 -21.54
N GLU A 127 15.44 7.53 -20.87
CA GLU A 127 14.40 6.56 -21.18
C GLU A 127 13.01 7.14 -20.92
N TRP A 128 12.84 7.92 -19.87
CA TRP A 128 11.57 8.59 -19.58
C TRP A 128 11.25 9.71 -20.56
N LYS A 129 12.25 10.42 -21.12
CA LYS A 129 12.03 11.36 -22.23
C LYS A 129 11.51 10.65 -23.47
N LEU A 130 12.06 9.50 -23.81
CA LEU A 130 11.58 8.66 -24.91
C LEU A 130 10.15 8.17 -24.69
N VAL A 131 9.80 7.79 -23.46
CA VAL A 131 8.42 7.40 -23.11
C VAL A 131 7.44 8.56 -23.31
N GLU A 132 7.79 9.77 -22.90
CA GLU A 132 6.92 10.93 -23.08
C GLU A 132 6.82 11.34 -24.57
N GLU A 133 7.92 11.30 -25.33
CA GLU A 133 7.91 11.51 -26.78
C GLU A 133 7.02 10.49 -27.50
N ARG A 134 7.09 9.21 -27.10
CA ARG A 134 6.21 8.17 -27.65
C ARG A 134 4.73 8.45 -27.35
N LYS A 135 4.41 8.90 -26.14
CA LYS A 135 3.05 9.27 -25.75
C LYS A 135 2.54 10.43 -26.60
N GLN A 136 3.36 11.43 -26.86
CA GLN A 136 3.03 12.56 -27.72
C GLN A 136 2.84 12.11 -29.17
N ALA A 137 3.75 11.29 -29.73
CA ALA A 137 3.62 10.72 -31.08
C ALA A 137 2.31 9.93 -31.24
N LYS A 138 1.88 9.17 -30.23
CA LYS A 138 0.58 8.50 -30.23
C LYS A 138 -0.60 9.47 -30.23
N ALA A 139 -0.53 10.54 -29.46
CA ALA A 139 -1.58 11.57 -29.41
C ALA A 139 -1.72 12.27 -30.75
N GLU A 140 -0.63 12.49 -31.47
CA GLU A 140 -0.56 13.05 -32.83
C GLU A 140 -0.87 12.03 -33.93
N LYS A 141 -1.20 10.77 -33.57
CA LYS A 141 -1.43 9.64 -34.48
C LYS A 141 -0.23 9.26 -35.35
N ASN A 142 0.96 9.67 -34.97
CA ASN A 142 2.21 9.30 -35.61
C ASN A 142 2.70 7.95 -35.07
N TYR A 143 2.04 6.89 -35.52
CA TYR A 143 2.33 5.53 -35.05
C TYR A 143 3.71 5.04 -35.46
N GLN A 144 4.22 5.51 -36.61
CA GLN A 144 5.56 5.13 -37.09
C GLN A 144 6.64 5.60 -36.09
N ARG A 145 6.57 6.85 -35.66
CA ARG A 145 7.51 7.38 -34.65
C ARG A 145 7.35 6.68 -33.30
N ALA A 146 6.12 6.39 -32.90
CA ALA A 146 5.86 5.66 -31.66
C ALA A 146 6.46 4.25 -31.65
N ASP A 147 6.48 3.56 -32.79
CA ASP A 147 7.07 2.22 -32.96
C ASP A 147 8.60 2.27 -33.03
N GLU A 148 9.19 3.32 -33.64
CA GLU A 148 10.63 3.56 -33.63
C GLU A 148 11.14 3.76 -32.18
N ILE A 149 10.48 4.60 -31.41
CA ILE A 149 10.82 4.83 -30.00
C ILE A 149 10.70 3.55 -29.16
N ARG A 150 9.67 2.73 -29.44
CA ARG A 150 9.51 1.45 -28.76
C ARG A 150 10.71 0.54 -29.01
N LYS A 151 11.18 0.44 -30.25
CA LYS A 151 12.37 -0.35 -30.62
C LYS A 151 13.62 0.19 -29.94
N GLU A 152 13.79 1.51 -29.93
CA GLU A 152 14.93 2.14 -29.25
C GLU A 152 14.95 1.81 -27.75
N LEU A 153 13.79 1.82 -27.09
CA LEU A 153 13.68 1.42 -25.69
C LEU A 153 13.98 -0.08 -25.49
N GLU A 154 13.53 -0.94 -26.41
CA GLU A 154 13.82 -2.37 -26.39
C GLU A 154 15.33 -2.63 -26.57
N GLU A 155 16.02 -1.93 -27.47
CA GLU A 155 17.47 -2.02 -27.66
C GLU A 155 18.26 -1.56 -26.42
N ARG A 156 17.71 -0.61 -25.64
CA ARG A 156 18.27 -0.17 -24.36
C ARG A 156 17.93 -1.12 -23.19
N GLY A 157 17.21 -2.22 -23.46
CA GLY A 157 16.85 -3.22 -22.46
C GLY A 157 15.58 -2.88 -21.65
N TYR A 158 14.68 -2.07 -22.21
CA TYR A 158 13.42 -1.69 -21.55
C TYR A 158 12.21 -1.99 -22.43
N ILE A 159 11.14 -2.48 -21.80
CA ILE A 159 9.82 -2.64 -22.44
C ILE A 159 8.88 -1.56 -21.89
N VAL A 160 8.22 -0.83 -22.77
CA VAL A 160 7.17 0.11 -22.40
C VAL A 160 5.80 -0.57 -22.50
N LYS A 161 5.03 -0.55 -21.40
CA LYS A 161 3.63 -1.03 -21.36
C LYS A 161 2.69 0.14 -21.10
N ASP A 162 1.64 0.24 -21.89
CA ASP A 162 0.58 1.23 -21.67
C ASP A 162 -0.39 0.69 -20.62
N THR A 163 -0.66 1.47 -19.58
CA THR A 163 -1.66 1.15 -18.55
C THR A 163 -2.70 2.28 -18.46
N PRO A 164 -3.88 2.03 -17.86
CA PRO A 164 -4.87 3.09 -17.65
C PRO A 164 -4.36 4.29 -16.84
N GLN A 165 -3.30 4.08 -16.01
CA GLN A 165 -2.64 5.11 -15.23
C GLN A 165 -1.48 5.78 -15.97
N GLY A 166 -1.14 5.34 -17.17
CA GLY A 166 -0.03 5.86 -17.99
C GLY A 166 0.96 4.77 -18.42
N PRO A 167 1.95 5.13 -19.24
CA PRO A 167 2.98 4.19 -19.68
C PRO A 167 3.92 3.84 -18.52
N ILE A 168 4.28 2.57 -18.41
CA ILE A 168 5.27 2.06 -17.45
C ILE A 168 6.45 1.44 -18.20
N LEU A 169 7.67 1.62 -17.69
CA LEU A 169 8.88 0.95 -18.16
C LEU A 169 9.15 -0.29 -17.32
N GLN A 170 9.55 -1.37 -17.97
CA GLN A 170 10.04 -2.59 -17.34
C GLN A 170 11.39 -2.95 -17.93
N LYS A 171 12.34 -3.34 -17.08
CA LYS A 171 13.65 -3.82 -17.54
C LYS A 171 13.50 -5.23 -18.11
N ILE A 172 14.10 -5.49 -19.26
CA ILE A 172 14.22 -6.85 -19.84
C ILE A 172 15.22 -7.59 -18.96
N VAL A 173 14.80 -8.71 -18.37
CA VAL A 173 15.67 -9.60 -17.54
C VAL A 173 16.31 -10.64 -18.42
#